data_dfc11ee8c1ad5df5684368dbf429263b
#
_entry.id   dfc11ee8c1ad5df5684368dbf429263b
#
_cell.length_a   1.000
_cell.length_b   1.000
_cell.length_c   1.000
_cell.angle_alpha   90.00
_cell.angle_beta   90.00
_cell.angle_gamma   90.00
#
_symmetry.space_group_name_H-M   'P 1'
#
loop_
_entity.id
_entity.type
_entity.pdbx_description
1 polymer ?
#
loop_
_entity_poly.entity_id
_entity_poly.type
_entity_poly.pdbx_seq_one_letter_code
_entity_poly.pdbx_strand_id
1 'polypeptide(L)'
;MSTVRRSAPPGRRAHLAKRAIETGEVAASSDAVRDGSVLGQDFFDRDTVTVARELLGKVLVRETGGTRLSGRLVEVEAYLGPDDLAAHSRGGRRTPRTEVMFGSPGHAYVYFTYGMHWCLNFVTREEGVPQAVLVRALEPGPGVGRCGGPGLVTRALSIDGALNGATLQPPDLYVSDDGAPKRRVYVTPRIGVQGTGRWEKRLLRFCVDSPYLSRPIPKPLRPASRRRR
;
A
#
# COMPACT_ATOMS: atom_id res chain seq x y z
N MET A 1 -32.22 -68.77 35.49
CA MET A 1 -33.52 -68.47 36.12
C MET A 1 -33.76 -67.00 35.87
N SER A 2 -34.53 -66.79 35.09
CA SER A 2 -35.84 -66.18 34.77
C SER A 2 -35.76 -64.73 34.42
N THR A 3 -35.92 -64.51 33.17
CA THR A 3 -36.17 -63.24 32.45
C THR A 3 -37.52 -62.63 32.86
N VAL A 4 -37.52 -61.30 33.04
CA VAL A 4 -38.76 -60.53 32.88
C VAL A 4 -38.46 -59.29 32.00
N ARG A 5 -39.04 -59.31 30.80
CA ARG A 5 -39.18 -58.16 29.89
C ARG A 5 -40.25 -57.22 30.46
N ARG A 6 -40.00 -55.93 30.39
CA ARG A 6 -41.06 -54.92 30.48
C ARG A 6 -40.91 -53.94 29.27
N SER A 7 -42.03 -53.88 28.59
CA SER A 7 -42.31 -53.10 27.39
C SER A 7 -42.36 -51.60 27.65
N ALA A 8 -41.94 -50.84 26.65
CA ALA A 8 -42.06 -49.39 26.55
C ALA A 8 -43.42 -48.97 25.99
N PRO A 9 -43.98 -47.82 26.42
CA PRO A 9 -45.12 -47.18 25.76
C PRO A 9 -44.71 -46.19 24.65
N PRO A 10 -45.60 -45.85 23.71
CA PRO A 10 -45.27 -45.16 22.47
C PRO A 10 -45.37 -43.65 22.56
N GLY A 11 -44.50 -43.03 21.79
CA GLY A 11 -44.64 -41.85 20.96
C GLY A 11 -45.32 -40.57 21.47
N ARG A 12 -44.51 -39.51 21.49
CA ARG A 12 -44.98 -38.18 21.15
C ARG A 12 -44.07 -37.58 20.06
N ARG A 13 -44.64 -37.37 18.86
CA ARG A 13 -44.07 -36.58 17.79
C ARG A 13 -44.02 -35.12 18.23
N ALA A 14 -42.82 -34.58 18.44
CA ALA A 14 -42.60 -33.16 18.56
C ALA A 14 -42.27 -32.61 17.18
N HIS A 15 -43.13 -31.71 16.68
CA HIS A 15 -42.89 -30.89 15.51
C HIS A 15 -41.71 -29.96 15.80
N LEU A 16 -40.55 -30.21 15.19
CA LEU A 16 -39.49 -29.25 15.09
C LEU A 16 -39.74 -28.33 13.91
N ALA A 17 -40.28 -27.14 14.21
CA ALA A 17 -40.35 -26.03 13.26
C ALA A 17 -38.93 -25.66 12.85
N LYS A 18 -38.59 -25.83 11.57
CA LYS A 18 -37.40 -25.28 10.93
C LYS A 18 -37.54 -23.76 10.92
N ARG A 19 -36.85 -23.06 11.83
CA ARG A 19 -36.51 -21.64 11.66
C ARG A 19 -35.44 -21.56 10.56
N ALA A 20 -35.84 -21.08 9.39
CA ALA A 20 -34.88 -20.59 8.38
C ALA A 20 -34.16 -19.40 8.98
N ILE A 21 -32.85 -19.53 9.17
CA ILE A 21 -31.96 -18.41 9.44
C ILE A 21 -31.77 -17.77 8.08
N GLU A 22 -32.40 -16.62 7.86
CA GLU A 22 -32.06 -15.72 6.78
C GLU A 22 -30.65 -15.22 7.05
N THR A 23 -29.65 -15.81 6.37
CA THR A 23 -28.34 -15.23 6.22
C THR A 23 -28.49 -14.03 5.32
N GLY A 24 -28.59 -12.85 5.94
CA GLY A 24 -28.44 -11.60 5.23
C GLY A 24 -27.09 -11.60 4.52
N GLU A 25 -27.09 -11.79 3.22
CA GLU A 25 -25.97 -11.45 2.36
C GLU A 25 -25.71 -9.95 2.50
N VAL A 26 -24.71 -9.63 3.33
CA VAL A 26 -24.05 -8.33 3.25
C VAL A 26 -23.39 -8.32 1.87
N ALA A 27 -24.01 -7.60 0.94
CA ALA A 27 -23.41 -7.33 -0.36
C ALA A 27 -22.04 -6.67 -0.13
N ALA A 28 -20.98 -7.47 -0.14
CA ALA A 28 -19.62 -6.98 -0.29
C ALA A 28 -19.60 -6.27 -1.64
N SER A 29 -19.48 -4.95 -1.63
CA SER A 29 -19.20 -4.18 -2.84
C SER A 29 -17.90 -4.74 -3.43
N SER A 30 -18.04 -5.49 -4.52
CA SER A 30 -16.93 -6.03 -5.26
C SER A 30 -16.27 -4.90 -6.04
N ASP A 31 -15.51 -4.02 -5.37
CA ASP A 31 -14.44 -3.26 -6.00
C ASP A 31 -13.26 -4.21 -6.23
N ALA A 32 -13.48 -5.24 -7.05
CA ALA A 32 -12.41 -6.02 -7.63
C ALA A 32 -11.54 -5.03 -8.40
N VAL A 33 -10.30 -4.84 -7.96
CA VAL A 33 -9.32 -4.01 -8.67
C VAL A 33 -9.23 -4.56 -10.09
N ARG A 34 -9.73 -3.77 -11.07
CA ARG A 34 -9.70 -4.16 -12.48
C ARG A 34 -8.24 -4.31 -12.93
N ASP A 35 -7.98 -5.27 -13.81
CA ASP A 35 -6.68 -5.37 -14.46
C ASP A 35 -6.48 -4.12 -15.32
N GLY A 36 -5.61 -3.22 -14.84
CA GLY A 36 -5.25 -1.99 -15.52
C GLY A 36 -3.99 -2.18 -16.39
N SER A 37 -3.64 -1.15 -17.16
CA SER A 37 -2.36 -1.13 -17.87
C SER A 37 -1.20 -1.01 -16.88
N VAL A 38 -0.18 -1.86 -17.02
CA VAL A 38 1.05 -1.78 -16.22
C VAL A 38 1.80 -0.50 -16.58
N LEU A 39 2.28 0.22 -15.57
CA LEU A 39 3.09 1.43 -15.78
C LEU A 39 4.49 1.02 -16.26
N GLY A 40 4.90 1.54 -17.41
CA GLY A 40 6.23 1.31 -17.97
C GLY A 40 7.33 2.08 -17.24
N GLN A 41 8.58 1.80 -17.61
CA GLN A 41 9.75 2.51 -17.08
C GLN A 41 9.69 4.02 -17.35
N ASP A 42 9.15 4.43 -18.49
CA ASP A 42 8.93 5.82 -18.90
C ASP A 42 8.05 6.61 -17.93
N PHE A 43 7.12 5.94 -17.24
CA PHE A 43 6.34 6.56 -16.18
C PHE A 43 7.23 7.03 -15.02
N PHE A 44 8.24 6.26 -14.67
CA PHE A 44 9.16 6.54 -13.55
C PHE A 44 10.34 7.43 -13.96
N ASP A 45 10.71 7.44 -15.24
CA ASP A 45 11.78 8.30 -15.80
C ASP A 45 11.29 9.74 -16.02
N ARG A 46 10.84 10.34 -14.94
CA ARG A 46 10.30 11.70 -14.91
C ARG A 46 10.62 12.39 -13.59
N ASP A 47 10.26 13.67 -13.48
CA ASP A 47 10.37 14.42 -12.23
C ASP A 47 9.70 13.68 -11.06
N THR A 48 10.47 13.49 -9.98
CA THR A 48 10.06 12.67 -8.82
C THR A 48 8.79 13.18 -8.15
N VAL A 49 8.57 14.49 -8.10
CA VAL A 49 7.36 15.11 -7.53
C VAL A 49 6.16 14.82 -8.42
N THR A 50 6.35 14.87 -9.73
CA THR A 50 5.32 14.54 -10.72
C THR A 50 4.93 13.07 -10.59
N VAL A 51 5.91 12.16 -10.57
CA VAL A 51 5.67 10.73 -10.37
C VAL A 51 4.93 10.46 -9.06
N ALA A 52 5.37 11.07 -7.94
CA ALA A 52 4.74 10.90 -6.65
C ALA A 52 3.25 11.31 -6.65
N ARG A 53 2.90 12.40 -7.32
CA ARG A 53 1.51 12.86 -7.44
C ARG A 53 0.66 11.92 -8.29
N GLU A 54 1.21 11.43 -9.38
CA GLU A 54 0.48 10.58 -10.34
C GLU A 54 0.39 9.12 -9.92
N LEU A 55 1.24 8.67 -9.01
CA LEU A 55 1.13 7.36 -8.35
C LEU A 55 -0.12 7.24 -7.48
N LEU A 56 -0.63 8.35 -6.93
CA LEU A 56 -1.83 8.30 -6.10
C LEU A 56 -3.05 7.85 -6.91
N GLY A 57 -3.74 6.83 -6.41
CA GLY A 57 -4.85 6.20 -7.08
C GLY A 57 -4.47 5.02 -7.97
N LYS A 58 -3.19 4.83 -8.31
CA LYS A 58 -2.71 3.62 -9.01
C LYS A 58 -2.70 2.42 -8.07
N VAL A 59 -2.62 1.24 -8.62
CA VAL A 59 -2.67 -0.03 -7.88
C VAL A 59 -1.29 -0.66 -7.85
N LEU A 60 -0.75 -0.85 -6.65
CA LEU A 60 0.44 -1.67 -6.43
C LEU A 60 0.01 -3.13 -6.35
N VAL A 61 0.67 -3.98 -7.14
CA VAL A 61 0.41 -5.43 -7.23
C VAL A 61 1.68 -6.19 -6.87
N ARG A 62 1.52 -7.22 -6.06
CA ARG A 62 2.55 -8.21 -5.73
C ARG A 62 2.00 -9.60 -6.01
N GLU A 63 2.68 -10.36 -6.84
CA GLU A 63 2.35 -11.75 -7.08
C GLU A 63 3.39 -12.66 -6.43
N THR A 64 2.96 -13.56 -5.58
CA THR A 64 3.86 -14.43 -4.81
C THR A 64 3.15 -15.72 -4.40
N GLY A 65 3.81 -16.86 -4.57
CA GLY A 65 3.26 -18.16 -4.20
C GLY A 65 1.90 -18.47 -4.84
N GLY A 66 1.65 -18.01 -6.07
CA GLY A 66 0.37 -18.16 -6.76
C GLY A 66 -0.75 -17.24 -6.21
N THR A 67 -0.42 -16.33 -5.31
CA THR A 67 -1.38 -15.38 -4.73
C THR A 67 -1.10 -13.96 -5.24
N ARG A 68 -2.16 -13.27 -5.67
CA ARG A 68 -2.11 -11.85 -6.03
C ARG A 68 -2.55 -11.00 -4.85
N LEU A 69 -1.63 -10.20 -4.34
CA LEU A 69 -1.84 -9.21 -3.29
C LEU A 69 -1.81 -7.82 -3.93
N SER A 70 -2.77 -6.96 -3.61
CA SER A 70 -2.80 -5.62 -4.20
C SER A 70 -3.37 -4.57 -3.27
N GLY A 71 -3.09 -3.29 -3.59
CA GLY A 71 -3.67 -2.17 -2.88
C GLY A 71 -3.51 -0.87 -3.65
N ARG A 72 -4.46 0.05 -3.48
CA ARG A 72 -4.45 1.36 -4.13
C ARG A 72 -3.57 2.33 -3.37
N LEU A 73 -2.62 2.97 -4.04
CA LEU A 73 -1.71 3.96 -3.48
C LEU A 73 -2.49 5.21 -3.00
N VAL A 74 -2.41 5.51 -1.71
CA VAL A 74 -3.09 6.65 -1.08
C VAL A 74 -2.16 7.60 -0.37
N GLU A 75 -0.91 7.20 -0.13
CA GLU A 75 0.11 8.03 0.51
C GLU A 75 1.50 7.64 0.04
N VAL A 76 2.27 8.64 -0.41
CA VAL A 76 3.66 8.50 -0.85
C VAL A 76 4.49 9.71 -0.41
N GLU A 77 5.82 9.57 -0.40
CA GLU A 77 6.75 10.66 -0.15
C GLU A 77 7.85 10.72 -1.22
N ALA A 78 8.15 11.92 -1.73
CA ALA A 78 9.25 12.13 -2.66
C ALA A 78 10.55 12.43 -1.90
N TYR A 79 11.67 11.83 -2.35
CA TYR A 79 13.04 12.03 -1.86
C TYR A 79 13.91 12.45 -3.04
N LEU A 80 14.46 13.67 -2.96
CA LEU A 80 15.00 14.39 -4.11
C LEU A 80 16.53 14.26 -4.29
N GLY A 81 17.11 13.20 -3.78
CA GLY A 81 18.50 12.86 -4.05
C GLY A 81 19.53 13.66 -3.22
N PRO A 82 20.68 14.04 -3.83
CA PRO A 82 21.83 14.52 -3.09
C PRO A 82 21.60 15.76 -2.23
N ASP A 83 20.78 16.71 -2.69
CA ASP A 83 20.49 17.95 -1.96
C ASP A 83 19.47 17.76 -0.84
N ASP A 84 18.74 16.65 -0.86
CA ASP A 84 17.71 16.33 0.14
C ASP A 84 18.35 15.69 1.37
N LEU A 85 18.51 16.46 2.45
CA LEU A 85 19.13 15.96 3.68
C LEU A 85 18.35 14.81 4.34
N ALA A 86 17.10 14.57 3.95
CA ALA A 86 16.30 13.43 4.42
C ALA A 86 16.47 12.20 3.52
N ALA A 87 17.06 12.32 2.33
CA ALA A 87 17.29 11.19 1.44
C ALA A 87 18.49 10.34 1.90
N HIS A 88 18.46 9.04 1.63
CA HIS A 88 19.59 8.15 1.89
C HIS A 88 20.79 8.48 1.00
N SER A 89 20.54 9.04 -0.17
CA SER A 89 21.54 9.49 -1.15
C SER A 89 22.03 10.92 -0.94
N ARG A 90 21.71 11.55 0.22
CA ARG A 90 22.16 12.91 0.54
C ARG A 90 23.67 13.06 0.39
N GLY A 91 24.09 14.20 -0.15
CA GLY A 91 25.50 14.46 -0.43
C GLY A 91 26.10 13.55 -1.51
N GLY A 92 25.27 12.90 -2.33
CA GLY A 92 25.74 11.93 -3.34
C GLY A 92 26.18 10.59 -2.75
N ARG A 93 25.81 10.28 -1.52
CA ARG A 93 26.26 9.07 -0.83
C ARG A 93 25.82 7.81 -1.57
N ARG A 94 26.81 7.08 -2.11
CA ARG A 94 26.66 5.81 -2.81
C ARG A 94 27.26 4.69 -1.96
N THR A 95 26.45 3.73 -1.58
CA THR A 95 26.81 2.60 -0.70
C THR A 95 26.10 1.35 -1.22
N PRO A 96 26.48 0.13 -0.80
CA PRO A 96 25.72 -1.08 -1.17
C PRO A 96 24.23 -0.96 -0.90
N ARG A 97 23.82 -0.21 0.14
CA ARG A 97 22.41 0.03 0.46
C ARG A 97 21.72 0.95 -0.53
N THR A 98 22.40 2.00 -1.00
CA THR A 98 21.81 3.04 -1.87
C THR A 98 22.08 2.81 -3.34
N GLU A 99 22.86 1.79 -3.70
CA GLU A 99 23.27 1.49 -5.08
C GLU A 99 22.09 1.47 -6.05
N VAL A 100 21.00 0.80 -5.66
CA VAL A 100 19.79 0.69 -6.49
C VAL A 100 19.18 2.05 -6.83
N MET A 101 19.33 3.06 -5.97
CA MET A 101 18.81 4.41 -6.24
C MET A 101 19.53 5.10 -7.39
N PHE A 102 20.78 4.69 -7.71
CA PHE A 102 21.58 5.24 -8.82
C PHE A 102 21.34 4.47 -10.13
N GLY A 103 20.59 3.38 -10.09
CA GLY A 103 20.23 2.59 -11.26
C GLY A 103 19.09 3.20 -12.07
N SER A 104 18.62 2.43 -13.05
CA SER A 104 17.53 2.85 -13.95
C SER A 104 16.21 3.08 -13.20
N PRO A 105 15.35 4.00 -13.67
CA PRO A 105 14.03 4.22 -13.12
C PRO A 105 13.13 2.98 -13.25
N GLY A 106 12.07 2.93 -12.44
CA GLY A 106 11.14 1.80 -12.46
C GLY A 106 11.69 0.54 -11.79
N HIS A 107 12.64 0.70 -10.85
CA HIS A 107 13.12 -0.38 -9.98
C HIS A 107 12.67 -0.16 -8.54
N ALA A 108 12.46 -1.25 -7.82
CA ALA A 108 12.15 -1.24 -6.40
C ALA A 108 13.42 -1.03 -5.58
N TYR A 109 13.45 0.01 -4.76
CA TYR A 109 14.45 0.19 -3.72
C TYR A 109 13.84 -0.24 -2.39
N VAL A 110 14.25 -1.40 -1.88
CA VAL A 110 13.74 -1.99 -0.64
C VAL A 110 14.84 -2.01 0.40
N TYR A 111 14.59 -1.44 1.58
CA TYR A 111 15.56 -1.40 2.66
C TYR A 111 14.97 -1.73 4.01
N PHE A 112 15.80 -2.32 4.87
CA PHE A 112 15.44 -2.65 6.25
C PHE A 112 15.71 -1.46 7.17
N THR A 113 14.75 -1.15 8.06
CA THR A 113 14.85 -0.01 8.97
C THR A 113 14.44 -0.37 10.39
N TYR A 114 15.06 0.29 11.37
CA TYR A 114 14.84 0.10 12.81
C TYR A 114 14.94 -1.35 13.29
N GLY A 115 15.65 -2.22 12.55
CA GLY A 115 15.79 -3.63 12.91
C GLY A 115 14.50 -4.47 12.83
N MET A 116 13.41 -3.94 12.24
CA MET A 116 12.12 -4.64 12.28
C MET A 116 11.21 -4.45 11.06
N HIS A 117 11.51 -3.53 10.15
CA HIS A 117 10.60 -3.22 9.04
C HIS A 117 11.35 -3.05 7.72
N TRP A 118 10.74 -3.53 6.65
CA TRP A 118 11.10 -3.17 5.29
C TRP A 118 10.35 -1.92 4.85
N CYS A 119 10.93 -1.16 3.93
CA CYS A 119 10.30 -0.01 3.28
C CYS A 119 10.51 -0.13 1.77
N LEU A 120 9.44 0.05 1.00
CA LEU A 120 9.45 0.03 -0.46
C LEU A 120 9.49 1.44 -1.02
N ASN A 121 10.41 1.67 -1.96
CA ASN A 121 10.46 2.88 -2.77
C ASN A 121 10.52 2.53 -4.25
N PHE A 122 10.08 3.43 -5.10
CA PHE A 122 10.23 3.37 -6.56
C PHE A 122 11.31 4.34 -6.99
N VAL A 123 12.35 3.84 -7.65
CA VAL A 123 13.42 4.66 -8.22
C VAL A 123 12.84 5.47 -9.38
N THR A 124 13.16 6.76 -9.44
CA THR A 124 12.69 7.72 -10.43
C THR A 124 13.85 8.47 -11.04
N ARG A 125 13.60 9.22 -12.12
CA ARG A 125 14.60 9.95 -12.89
C ARG A 125 15.53 9.00 -13.65
N GLU A 126 16.30 9.58 -14.53
CA GLU A 126 17.33 8.92 -15.32
C GLU A 126 18.40 8.26 -14.44
N GLU A 127 19.07 7.26 -14.98
CA GLU A 127 20.18 6.56 -14.32
C GLU A 127 21.26 7.54 -13.84
N GLY A 128 21.79 7.30 -12.67
CA GLY A 128 22.76 8.18 -11.99
C GLY A 128 22.15 9.27 -11.13
N VAL A 129 20.85 9.53 -11.22
CA VAL A 129 20.11 10.52 -10.40
C VAL A 129 19.36 9.81 -9.28
N PRO A 130 19.91 9.76 -8.05
CA PRO A 130 19.43 8.88 -6.98
C PRO A 130 18.20 9.46 -6.25
N GLN A 131 17.08 9.52 -6.94
CA GLN A 131 15.78 9.97 -6.40
C GLN A 131 14.78 8.81 -6.34
N ALA A 132 13.84 8.90 -5.41
CA ALA A 132 12.86 7.83 -5.23
C ALA A 132 11.55 8.33 -4.58
N VAL A 133 10.49 7.55 -4.77
CA VAL A 133 9.20 7.74 -4.11
C VAL A 133 8.95 6.61 -3.11
N LEU A 134 8.89 6.94 -1.82
CA LEU A 134 8.53 6.00 -0.74
C LEU A 134 7.04 5.72 -0.74
N VAL A 135 6.65 4.45 -0.74
CA VAL A 135 5.26 4.02 -0.54
C VAL A 135 4.94 3.99 0.95
N ARG A 136 3.93 4.77 1.37
CA ARG A 136 3.60 4.90 2.79
C ARG A 136 2.30 4.20 3.18
N ALA A 137 1.28 4.27 2.33
CA ALA A 137 0.00 3.63 2.63
C ALA A 137 -0.76 3.25 1.37
N LEU A 138 -1.55 2.17 1.51
CA LEU A 138 -2.46 1.68 0.50
C LEU A 138 -3.88 1.53 1.08
N GLU A 139 -4.89 1.71 0.26
CA GLU A 139 -6.21 1.08 0.46
C GLU A 139 -6.04 -0.39 0.07
N PRO A 140 -6.14 -1.34 1.04
CA PRO A 140 -5.87 -2.74 0.77
C PRO A 140 -6.93 -3.34 -0.16
N GLY A 141 -6.49 -4.16 -1.10
CA GLY A 141 -7.37 -5.01 -1.91
C GLY A 141 -7.91 -6.21 -1.13
N PRO A 142 -8.73 -7.05 -1.76
CA PRO A 142 -9.30 -8.23 -1.14
C PRO A 142 -8.23 -9.14 -0.51
N GLY A 143 -8.47 -9.59 0.73
CA GLY A 143 -7.56 -10.49 1.44
C GLY A 143 -6.26 -9.86 1.95
N VAL A 144 -5.99 -8.58 1.66
CA VAL A 144 -4.78 -7.88 2.10
C VAL A 144 -5.00 -7.24 3.47
N GLY A 145 -4.04 -7.40 4.36
CA GLY A 145 -4.06 -6.85 5.71
C GLY A 145 -3.89 -5.33 5.77
N ARG A 146 -3.64 -4.81 6.99
CA ARG A 146 -3.47 -3.36 7.21
C ARG A 146 -2.26 -2.79 6.46
N CYS A 147 -2.47 -1.68 5.73
CA CYS A 147 -1.47 -0.98 4.91
C CYS A 147 -1.28 0.50 5.29
N GLY A 148 -1.62 0.92 6.50
CA GLY A 148 -1.53 2.31 6.97
C GLY A 148 -0.15 2.65 7.56
N GLY A 149 0.93 2.42 6.82
CA GLY A 149 2.32 2.71 7.17
C GLY A 149 3.29 1.92 6.32
N PRO A 150 4.52 2.43 6.05
CA PRO A 150 5.45 1.80 5.10
C PRO A 150 5.80 0.36 5.47
N GLY A 151 6.07 0.08 6.75
CA GLY A 151 6.32 -1.28 7.21
C GLY A 151 5.08 -2.18 7.22
N LEU A 152 3.87 -1.61 7.32
CA LEU A 152 2.62 -2.37 7.18
C LEU A 152 2.36 -2.74 5.72
N VAL A 153 2.66 -1.83 4.78
CA VAL A 153 2.57 -2.09 3.34
C VAL A 153 3.44 -3.28 2.96
N THR A 154 4.73 -3.25 3.31
CA THR A 154 5.66 -4.31 2.93
C THR A 154 5.27 -5.65 3.57
N ARG A 155 4.85 -5.65 4.83
CA ARG A 155 4.39 -6.86 5.51
C ARG A 155 3.12 -7.43 4.86
N ALA A 156 2.12 -6.57 4.56
CA ALA A 156 0.84 -6.99 4.00
C ALA A 156 0.97 -7.54 2.56
N LEU A 157 1.98 -7.07 1.81
CA LEU A 157 2.24 -7.50 0.43
C LEU A 157 3.42 -8.49 0.33
N SER A 158 3.94 -9.02 1.45
CA SER A 158 5.09 -9.94 1.45
C SER A 158 6.29 -9.40 0.66
N ILE A 159 6.63 -8.11 0.91
CA ILE A 159 7.76 -7.42 0.29
C ILE A 159 8.92 -7.38 1.27
N ASP A 160 10.06 -7.90 0.88
CA ASP A 160 11.30 -7.93 1.66
C ASP A 160 12.54 -7.57 0.82
N GLY A 161 13.72 -7.79 1.37
CA GLY A 161 14.99 -7.47 0.73
C GLY A 161 15.28 -8.23 -0.56
N ALA A 162 14.61 -9.37 -0.82
CA ALA A 162 14.76 -10.12 -2.06
C ALA A 162 14.28 -9.34 -3.29
N LEU A 163 13.37 -8.38 -3.07
CA LEU A 163 12.85 -7.49 -4.13
C LEU A 163 13.68 -6.20 -4.30
N ASN A 164 14.78 -6.02 -3.56
CA ASN A 164 15.63 -4.85 -3.76
C ASN A 164 16.33 -4.92 -5.12
N GLY A 165 16.10 -3.94 -5.99
CA GLY A 165 16.59 -3.92 -7.36
C GLY A 165 15.69 -4.64 -8.37
N ALA A 166 14.57 -5.22 -7.96
CA ALA A 166 13.60 -5.81 -8.89
C ALA A 166 12.96 -4.72 -9.76
N THR A 167 12.69 -5.03 -11.03
CA THR A 167 11.92 -4.18 -11.92
C THR A 167 10.46 -4.08 -11.45
N LEU A 168 9.84 -2.91 -11.65
CA LEU A 168 8.41 -2.71 -11.37
C LEU A 168 7.57 -3.20 -12.56
N GLN A 169 7.82 -4.44 -12.99
CA GLN A 169 7.16 -5.14 -14.08
C GLN A 169 6.71 -6.54 -13.63
N PRO A 170 5.66 -7.11 -14.25
CA PRO A 170 5.30 -8.50 -14.01
C PRO A 170 6.50 -9.45 -14.19
N PRO A 171 6.51 -10.62 -13.53
CA PRO A 171 5.36 -11.14 -12.77
C PRO A 171 5.31 -10.69 -11.29
N ASP A 172 6.42 -10.23 -10.71
CA ASP A 172 6.55 -10.23 -9.25
C ASP A 172 5.94 -9.00 -8.56
N LEU A 173 6.35 -7.80 -8.97
CA LEU A 173 5.98 -6.52 -8.35
C LEU A 173 5.80 -5.47 -9.42
N TYR A 174 4.63 -4.84 -9.48
CA TYR A 174 4.35 -3.81 -10.49
C TYR A 174 3.28 -2.83 -10.03
N VAL A 175 3.17 -1.73 -10.76
CA VAL A 175 2.11 -0.74 -10.55
C VAL A 175 1.25 -0.69 -11.81
N SER A 176 -0.08 -0.71 -11.64
CA SER A 176 -1.02 -0.63 -12.75
C SER A 176 -1.98 0.56 -12.62
N ASP A 177 -2.45 1.04 -13.75
CA ASP A 177 -3.50 2.06 -13.87
C ASP A 177 -4.82 1.41 -14.30
N ASP A 178 -5.77 1.34 -13.39
CA ASP A 178 -7.11 0.79 -13.66
C ASP A 178 -8.12 1.84 -14.15
N GLY A 179 -7.66 3.07 -14.46
CA GLY A 179 -8.49 4.16 -14.91
C GLY A 179 -9.40 4.76 -13.84
N ALA A 180 -9.18 4.45 -12.55
CA ALA A 180 -9.98 5.01 -11.47
C ALA A 180 -9.94 6.56 -11.47
N PRO A 181 -11.05 7.24 -11.12
CA PRO A 181 -11.10 8.68 -11.10
C PRO A 181 -10.03 9.30 -10.21
N LYS A 182 -9.39 10.38 -10.70
CA LYS A 182 -8.39 11.12 -9.93
C LYS A 182 -9.04 11.74 -8.69
N ARG A 183 -8.39 11.53 -7.54
CA ARG A 183 -8.80 12.10 -6.25
C ARG A 183 -8.01 13.38 -5.97
N ARG A 184 -8.58 14.26 -5.13
CA ARG A 184 -7.87 15.47 -4.66
C ARG A 184 -6.60 15.09 -3.92
N VAL A 185 -5.46 15.62 -4.35
CA VAL A 185 -4.16 15.42 -3.71
C VAL A 185 -3.93 16.51 -2.66
N TYR A 186 -3.57 16.09 -1.46
CA TYR A 186 -3.10 16.92 -0.37
C TYR A 186 -1.59 16.81 -0.26
N VAL A 187 -0.93 17.95 0.00
CA VAL A 187 0.53 18.02 0.10
C VAL A 187 0.90 18.53 1.48
N THR A 188 1.76 17.77 2.17
CA THR A 188 2.16 18.06 3.56
C THR A 188 3.66 17.82 3.73
N PRO A 189 4.26 18.25 4.86
CA PRO A 189 5.60 17.79 5.22
C PRO A 189 5.67 16.27 5.34
N ARG A 190 6.85 15.73 5.06
CA ARG A 190 7.16 14.30 5.23
C ARG A 190 7.17 13.89 6.69
N ILE A 191 7.04 12.61 6.95
CA ILE A 191 6.98 12.01 8.29
C ILE A 191 8.34 11.39 8.63
N GLY A 192 8.84 11.65 9.83
CA GLY A 192 10.06 11.01 10.32
C GLY A 192 11.37 11.61 9.78
N VAL A 193 11.34 12.87 9.32
CA VAL A 193 12.51 13.57 8.74
C VAL A 193 13.06 14.68 9.65
N GLN A 194 12.85 14.57 10.97
CA GLN A 194 13.35 15.51 11.97
C GLN A 194 14.89 15.60 11.92
N GLY A 195 15.44 16.78 12.20
CA GLY A 195 16.91 17.01 12.17
C GLY A 195 17.47 17.29 10.77
N THR A 196 16.62 17.42 9.74
CA THR A 196 17.04 17.70 8.36
C THR A 196 16.90 19.18 7.96
N GLY A 197 16.76 20.08 8.95
CA GLY A 197 16.69 21.53 8.77
C GLY A 197 15.52 21.96 7.87
N ARG A 198 15.80 22.75 6.83
CA ARG A 198 14.76 23.23 5.91
C ARG A 198 13.95 22.11 5.24
N TRP A 199 14.49 20.91 5.15
CA TRP A 199 13.85 19.77 4.52
C TRP A 199 12.70 19.18 5.33
N GLU A 200 12.68 19.42 6.65
CA GLU A 200 11.55 19.01 7.51
C GLU A 200 10.22 19.66 7.08
N LYS A 201 10.31 20.93 6.62
CA LYS A 201 9.13 21.73 6.24
C LYS A 201 8.76 21.63 4.77
N ARG A 202 9.59 20.96 3.93
CA ARG A 202 9.30 20.78 2.50
C ARG A 202 8.05 19.92 2.33
N LEU A 203 7.15 20.39 1.48
CA LEU A 203 5.87 19.72 1.19
C LEU A 203 6.07 18.61 0.16
N LEU A 204 6.63 17.48 0.60
CA LEU A 204 7.02 16.33 -0.22
C LEU A 204 6.32 15.02 0.17
N ARG A 205 5.30 15.08 1.02
CA ARG A 205 4.35 13.99 1.26
C ARG A 205 3.06 14.29 0.53
N PHE A 206 2.63 13.37 -0.31
CA PHE A 206 1.43 13.43 -1.13
C PHE A 206 0.45 12.38 -0.67
N CYS A 207 -0.82 12.75 -0.49
CA CYS A 207 -1.85 11.82 -0.09
C CYS A 207 -3.23 12.23 -0.61
N VAL A 208 -4.14 11.28 -0.70
CA VAL A 208 -5.57 11.49 -0.92
C VAL A 208 -6.33 11.28 0.39
N ASP A 209 -7.54 11.82 0.52
CA ASP A 209 -8.35 11.58 1.73
C ASP A 209 -8.77 10.09 1.79
N SER A 210 -8.27 9.38 2.80
CA SER A 210 -8.45 7.95 2.98
C SER A 210 -8.36 7.58 4.46
N PRO A 211 -9.15 6.61 4.94
CA PRO A 211 -9.03 6.09 6.30
C PRO A 211 -7.74 5.27 6.52
N TYR A 212 -7.02 4.93 5.45
CA TYR A 212 -5.82 4.08 5.49
C TYR A 212 -4.51 4.85 5.59
N LEU A 213 -4.53 6.18 5.67
CA LEU A 213 -3.31 6.99 5.79
C LEU A 213 -2.48 6.61 7.02
N SER A 214 -1.15 6.65 6.87
CA SER A 214 -0.21 6.42 7.98
C SER A 214 -0.30 7.50 9.06
N ARG A 215 -0.65 8.73 8.66
CA ARG A 215 -1.03 9.85 9.54
C ARG A 215 -2.14 10.70 8.89
N PRO A 216 -3.08 11.23 9.68
CA PRO A 216 -4.14 12.07 9.16
C PRO A 216 -3.61 13.30 8.41
N ILE A 217 -4.41 13.81 7.48
CA ILE A 217 -4.19 15.13 6.86
C ILE A 217 -4.45 16.21 7.92
N PRO A 218 -3.57 17.22 8.08
CA PRO A 218 -3.79 18.32 9.00
C PRO A 218 -5.13 19.02 8.73
N LYS A 219 -5.87 19.37 9.79
CA LYS A 219 -7.23 19.93 9.71
C LYS A 219 -7.40 21.13 8.77
N PRO A 220 -6.48 22.13 8.70
CA PRO A 220 -6.67 23.28 7.80
C PRO A 220 -6.70 22.89 6.32
N LEU A 221 -6.14 21.73 5.96
CA LEU A 221 -6.10 21.23 4.57
C LEU A 221 -7.29 20.34 4.23
N ARG A 222 -7.97 19.77 5.23
CA ARG A 222 -9.12 18.90 5.05
C ARG A 222 -10.39 19.74 4.94
N PRO A 223 -11.23 19.58 3.89
CA PRO A 223 -12.53 20.23 3.85
C PRO A 223 -13.35 19.87 5.08
N ALA A 224 -14.10 20.84 5.61
CA ALA A 224 -15.06 20.54 6.68
C ALA A 224 -15.99 19.40 6.22
N SER A 225 -16.10 18.35 7.02
CA SER A 225 -17.05 17.28 6.73
C SER A 225 -18.46 17.90 6.70
N ARG A 226 -19.19 17.75 5.59
CA ARG A 226 -20.61 18.08 5.57
C ARG A 226 -21.27 17.17 6.63
N ARG A 227 -21.68 17.78 7.77
CA ARG A 227 -22.54 17.09 8.72
C ARG A 227 -23.80 16.72 7.95
N ARG A 228 -24.04 15.42 7.76
CA ARG A 228 -25.35 14.94 7.34
C ARG A 228 -26.32 15.33 8.45
N ARG A 229 -27.26 16.21 8.12
CA ARG A 229 -28.47 16.45 8.94
C ARG A 229 -29.44 15.30 8.73
#